data_10aa49eecfb8033db93e27169fad74c6
#
_entry.id   10aa49eecfb8033db93e27169fad74c6
#
_cell.length_a   1.000
_cell.length_b   1.000
_cell.length_c   1.000
_cell.angle_alpha   90.00
_cell.angle_beta   90.00
_cell.angle_gamma   90.00
#
_symmetry.space_group_name_H-M   'P 1'
#
loop_
_entity.id
_entity.type
_entity.pdbx_description
1 polymer ?
#
loop_
_entity_poly.entity_id
_entity_poly.type
_entity_poly.pdbx_seq_one_letter_code
_entity_poly.pdbx_strand_id
1 'polypeptide(L)'
;NMLVVDDDAVLCQTAVSALKSIGVNAESTLSGESAMKRIVQRHRQHNDYQIILLDWKLPDMDGLQIAREIRRSFGSEIPILLISAYDWTEFEEEAREAGISGFISKPLFKSTLFYGLRQYMGLEATHQPASGNDAGLSGSRVLLAEDNELNWEIAYELLSDLGVELEWAEDGQICLDKFRESPEGYYDFILMDLRMPHMTGYEAAQAIRGLNR
;
A
#
# COMPACT_ATOMS: atom_id res chain seq x y z
N ASN A 1 -7.90 10.61 -15.80
CA ASN A 1 -6.94 11.58 -15.24
C ASN A 1 -7.07 11.60 -13.71
N MET A 2 -5.95 11.51 -12.99
CA MET A 2 -5.90 11.58 -11.53
C MET A 2 -5.08 12.77 -11.06
N LEU A 3 -5.42 13.30 -9.88
CA LEU A 3 -4.63 14.31 -9.20
C LEU A 3 -4.04 13.70 -7.92
N VAL A 4 -2.74 13.86 -7.72
CA VAL A 4 -2.03 13.51 -6.49
C VAL A 4 -1.68 14.80 -5.77
N VAL A 5 -2.06 14.91 -4.51
CA VAL A 5 -1.82 16.10 -3.67
C VAL A 5 -1.06 15.66 -2.43
N ASP A 6 0.20 16.05 -2.34
CA ASP A 6 1.09 15.73 -1.22
C ASP A 6 2.23 16.75 -1.21
N ASP A 7 2.69 17.19 -0.06
CA ASP A 7 3.75 18.20 0.04
C ASP A 7 5.15 17.62 -0.23
N ASP A 8 5.29 16.30 -0.22
CA ASP A 8 6.52 15.61 -0.62
C ASP A 8 6.60 15.45 -2.14
N ALA A 9 7.47 16.24 -2.77
CA ALA A 9 7.70 16.22 -4.22
C ALA A 9 8.21 14.84 -4.71
N VAL A 10 9.00 14.12 -3.91
CA VAL A 10 9.55 12.81 -4.27
C VAL A 10 8.44 11.77 -4.26
N LEU A 11 7.59 11.79 -3.22
CA LEU A 11 6.41 10.93 -3.14
C LEU A 11 5.47 11.20 -4.32
N CYS A 12 5.19 12.46 -4.63
CA CYS A 12 4.40 12.87 -5.78
C CYS A 12 4.93 12.30 -7.11
N GLN A 13 6.23 12.44 -7.36
CA GLN A 13 6.86 11.92 -8.58
C GLN A 13 6.79 10.40 -8.65
N THR A 14 7.04 9.73 -7.53
CA THR A 14 6.97 8.26 -7.43
C THR A 14 5.56 7.76 -7.69
N ALA A 15 4.55 8.38 -7.05
CA ALA A 15 3.14 8.04 -7.24
C ALA A 15 2.68 8.25 -8.69
N VAL A 16 3.02 9.40 -9.29
CA VAL A 16 2.70 9.69 -10.69
C VAL A 16 3.37 8.71 -11.64
N SER A 17 4.64 8.34 -11.40
CA SER A 17 5.36 7.36 -12.20
C SER A 17 4.75 5.96 -12.08
N ALA A 18 4.38 5.55 -10.86
CA ALA A 18 3.70 4.28 -10.60
C ALA A 18 2.34 4.22 -11.31
N LEU A 19 1.52 5.28 -11.22
CA LEU A 19 0.24 5.38 -11.91
C LEU A 19 0.39 5.31 -13.43
N LYS A 20 1.35 6.02 -13.99
CA LYS A 20 1.65 5.95 -15.44
C LYS A 20 2.05 4.55 -15.88
N SER A 21 2.80 3.81 -15.06
CA SER A 21 3.24 2.44 -15.37
C SER A 21 2.08 1.43 -15.44
N ILE A 22 0.93 1.76 -14.87
CA ILE A 22 -0.33 0.98 -14.96
C ILE A 22 -1.34 1.60 -15.94
N GLY A 23 -0.89 2.51 -16.80
CA GLY A 23 -1.73 3.12 -17.84
C GLY A 23 -2.61 4.27 -17.38
N VAL A 24 -2.39 4.81 -16.18
CA VAL A 24 -3.19 5.90 -15.61
C VAL A 24 -2.49 7.24 -15.82
N ASN A 25 -3.16 8.18 -16.45
CA ASN A 25 -2.67 9.55 -16.53
C ASN A 25 -2.85 10.26 -15.19
N ALA A 26 -1.76 10.73 -14.61
CA ALA A 26 -1.77 11.43 -13.34
C ALA A 26 -0.88 12.67 -13.40
N GLU A 27 -1.28 13.67 -12.66
CA GLU A 27 -0.50 14.86 -12.36
C GLU A 27 -0.48 15.11 -10.85
N SER A 28 0.45 15.92 -10.37
CA SER A 28 0.59 16.17 -8.94
C SER A 28 0.69 17.66 -8.62
N THR A 29 0.41 17.98 -7.37
CA THR A 29 0.60 19.32 -6.79
C THR A 29 1.00 19.20 -5.32
N LEU A 30 1.73 20.20 -4.83
CA LEU A 30 2.37 20.15 -3.52
C LEU A 30 1.60 20.94 -2.43
N SER A 31 0.40 21.44 -2.74
CA SER A 31 -0.39 22.22 -1.78
C SER A 31 -1.88 22.14 -2.07
N GLY A 32 -2.69 22.32 -1.02
CA GLY A 32 -4.15 22.35 -1.12
C GLY A 32 -4.66 23.48 -1.99
N GLU A 33 -4.09 24.69 -1.86
CA GLU A 33 -4.46 25.84 -2.70
C GLU A 33 -4.25 25.56 -4.19
N SER A 34 -3.10 24.95 -4.54
CA SER A 34 -2.81 24.59 -5.92
C SER A 34 -3.72 23.49 -6.43
N ALA A 35 -4.07 22.52 -5.56
CA ALA A 35 -5.03 21.48 -5.88
C ALA A 35 -6.39 22.07 -6.22
N MET A 36 -6.93 22.93 -5.36
CA MET A 36 -8.21 23.60 -5.59
C MET A 36 -8.22 24.40 -6.89
N LYS A 37 -7.17 25.17 -7.17
CA LYS A 37 -7.05 25.93 -8.43
C LYS A 37 -7.12 25.00 -9.65
N ARG A 38 -6.43 23.88 -9.64
CA ARG A 38 -6.44 22.90 -10.73
C ARG A 38 -7.80 22.23 -10.90
N ILE A 39 -8.44 21.83 -9.80
CA ILE A 39 -9.76 21.22 -9.81
C ILE A 39 -10.78 22.18 -10.43
N VAL A 40 -10.83 23.44 -9.97
CA VAL A 40 -11.71 24.48 -10.54
C VAL A 40 -11.45 24.72 -12.03
N GLN A 41 -10.18 24.80 -12.42
CA GLN A 41 -9.82 25.02 -13.82
C GLN A 41 -10.30 23.86 -14.71
N ARG A 42 -10.07 22.62 -14.28
CA ARG A 42 -10.50 21.44 -15.06
C ARG A 42 -12.01 21.30 -15.11
N HIS A 43 -12.69 21.60 -14.03
CA HIS A 43 -14.15 21.60 -14.00
C HIS A 43 -14.75 22.59 -15.01
N ARG A 44 -14.20 23.80 -15.10
CA ARG A 44 -14.60 24.80 -16.11
C ARG A 44 -14.38 24.34 -17.55
N GLN A 45 -13.44 23.43 -17.75
CA GLN A 45 -13.10 22.85 -19.06
C GLN A 45 -13.87 21.55 -19.36
N HIS A 46 -14.81 21.15 -18.49
CA HIS A 46 -15.53 19.86 -18.55
C HIS A 46 -14.57 18.65 -18.66
N ASN A 47 -13.45 18.72 -17.97
CA ASN A 47 -12.40 17.69 -17.95
C ASN A 47 -11.97 17.38 -16.52
N ASP A 48 -12.93 17.01 -15.69
CA ASP A 48 -12.76 16.73 -14.29
C ASP A 48 -11.77 15.58 -14.03
N TYR A 49 -11.15 15.60 -12.85
CA TYR A 49 -10.41 14.44 -12.38
C TYR A 49 -11.38 13.29 -12.08
N GLN A 50 -10.97 12.10 -12.42
CA GLN A 50 -11.73 10.89 -12.13
C GLN A 50 -11.49 10.41 -10.69
N ILE A 51 -10.32 10.70 -10.13
CA ILE A 51 -9.96 10.37 -8.76
C ILE A 51 -8.98 11.43 -8.26
N ILE A 52 -9.08 11.78 -6.98
CA ILE A 52 -8.14 12.64 -6.27
C ILE A 52 -7.51 11.82 -5.15
N LEU A 53 -6.18 11.74 -5.14
CA LEU A 53 -5.37 11.20 -4.04
C LEU A 53 -4.90 12.38 -3.22
N LEU A 54 -5.28 12.44 -1.95
CA LEU A 54 -5.10 13.61 -1.10
C LEU A 54 -4.38 13.24 0.18
N ASP A 55 -3.24 13.88 0.44
CA ASP A 55 -2.58 13.70 1.73
C ASP A 55 -3.41 14.27 2.86
N TRP A 56 -3.35 13.60 4.01
CA TRP A 56 -4.02 14.05 5.23
C TRP A 56 -3.53 15.42 5.69
N LYS A 57 -2.21 15.61 5.70
CA LYS A 57 -1.57 16.83 6.22
C LYS A 57 -0.82 17.56 5.12
N LEU A 58 -1.32 18.70 4.73
CA LEU A 58 -0.64 19.63 3.86
C LEU A 58 -0.25 20.90 4.63
N PRO A 59 0.79 21.61 4.21
CA PRO A 59 1.30 22.76 4.95
C PRO A 59 0.34 23.95 5.00
N ASP A 60 -0.57 24.06 4.04
CA ASP A 60 -1.50 25.17 3.86
C ASP A 60 -2.94 24.84 4.26
N MET A 61 -3.37 23.59 4.12
CA MET A 61 -4.74 23.15 4.38
C MET A 61 -4.76 21.71 4.87
N ASP A 62 -5.69 21.39 5.76
CA ASP A 62 -5.99 20.01 6.13
C ASP A 62 -6.71 19.29 4.98
N GLY A 63 -6.36 18.03 4.75
CA GLY A 63 -6.97 17.21 3.69
C GLY A 63 -8.49 17.08 3.81
N LEU A 64 -9.02 17.00 5.02
CA LEU A 64 -10.47 16.97 5.25
C LEU A 64 -11.15 18.29 4.88
N GLN A 65 -10.49 19.43 5.13
CA GLN A 65 -11.00 20.74 4.72
C GLN A 65 -11.09 20.84 3.21
N ILE A 66 -10.05 20.37 2.50
CA ILE A 66 -10.04 20.34 1.05
C ILE A 66 -11.17 19.44 0.51
N ALA A 67 -11.35 18.25 1.09
CA ALA A 67 -12.43 17.35 0.72
C ALA A 67 -13.81 17.99 0.90
N ARG A 68 -14.07 18.62 2.05
CA ARG A 68 -15.33 19.35 2.30
C ARG A 68 -15.55 20.46 1.28
N GLU A 69 -14.50 21.19 0.90
CA GLU A 69 -14.60 22.27 -0.08
C GLU A 69 -14.89 21.74 -1.51
N ILE A 70 -14.24 20.65 -1.89
CA ILE A 70 -14.52 19.94 -3.15
C ILE A 70 -15.99 19.49 -3.17
N ARG A 71 -16.46 18.85 -2.09
CA ARG A 71 -17.85 18.36 -2.00
C ARG A 71 -18.88 19.48 -2.07
N ARG A 72 -18.60 20.61 -1.42
CA ARG A 72 -19.47 21.78 -1.47
C ARG A 72 -19.55 22.40 -2.86
N SER A 73 -18.44 22.41 -3.58
CA SER A 73 -18.32 23.10 -4.87
C SER A 73 -18.67 22.24 -6.07
N PHE A 74 -18.41 20.92 -6.01
CA PHE A 74 -18.47 20.00 -7.15
C PHE A 74 -19.30 18.74 -6.89
N GLY A 75 -19.90 18.61 -5.71
CA GLY A 75 -20.71 17.44 -5.35
C GLY A 75 -19.88 16.19 -4.99
N SER A 76 -20.55 15.03 -5.04
CA SER A 76 -19.98 13.77 -4.53
C SER A 76 -19.44 12.84 -5.63
N GLU A 77 -19.45 13.25 -6.88
CA GLU A 77 -19.16 12.35 -8.02
C GLU A 77 -17.69 11.96 -8.13
N ILE A 78 -16.75 12.86 -7.71
CA ILE A 78 -15.32 12.57 -7.83
C ILE A 78 -14.85 11.81 -6.59
N PRO A 79 -14.39 10.56 -6.69
CA PRO A 79 -13.78 9.85 -5.58
C PRO A 79 -12.56 10.58 -5.03
N ILE A 80 -12.54 10.81 -3.71
CA ILE A 80 -11.41 11.39 -2.99
C ILE A 80 -10.87 10.30 -2.06
N LEU A 81 -9.62 9.89 -2.28
CA LEU A 81 -8.94 8.91 -1.46
C LEU A 81 -7.89 9.60 -0.61
N LEU A 82 -7.98 9.41 0.69
CA LEU A 82 -7.04 9.99 1.63
C LEU A 82 -5.78 9.12 1.71
N ILE A 83 -4.62 9.76 1.62
CA ILE A 83 -3.32 9.11 1.80
C ILE A 83 -2.86 9.36 3.23
N SER A 84 -2.51 8.32 3.99
CA SER A 84 -2.06 8.46 5.37
C SER A 84 -0.99 7.45 5.74
N ALA A 85 -0.04 7.87 6.60
CA ALA A 85 0.92 6.97 7.26
C ALA A 85 0.37 6.42 8.60
N TYR A 86 -0.79 6.88 9.04
CA TYR A 86 -1.39 6.53 10.32
C TYR A 86 -2.57 5.58 10.14
N ASP A 87 -2.89 4.84 11.20
CA ASP A 87 -4.15 4.12 11.29
C ASP A 87 -5.32 5.13 11.34
N TRP A 88 -6.20 5.04 10.36
CA TRP A 88 -7.35 5.95 10.18
C TRP A 88 -8.61 5.54 10.93
N THR A 89 -8.57 4.42 11.66
CA THR A 89 -9.73 3.85 12.37
C THR A 89 -10.35 4.86 13.35
N GLU A 90 -9.51 5.69 13.99
CA GLU A 90 -9.98 6.72 14.91
C GLU A 90 -10.68 7.91 14.20
N PHE A 91 -10.41 8.12 12.92
CA PHE A 91 -10.89 9.29 12.15
C PHE A 91 -11.80 8.91 10.97
N GLU A 92 -12.16 7.64 10.85
CA GLU A 92 -12.93 7.13 9.70
C GLU A 92 -14.29 7.83 9.57
N GLU A 93 -15.00 8.05 10.68
CA GLU A 93 -16.29 8.75 10.68
C GLU A 93 -16.14 10.20 10.20
N GLU A 94 -15.19 10.94 10.76
CA GLU A 94 -14.96 12.34 10.38
C GLU A 94 -14.55 12.47 8.90
N ALA A 95 -13.73 11.54 8.40
CA ALA A 95 -13.31 11.50 7.02
C ALA A 95 -14.50 11.20 6.08
N ARG A 96 -15.37 10.27 6.46
CA ARG A 96 -16.59 9.97 5.69
C ARG A 96 -17.56 11.16 5.67
N GLU A 97 -17.74 11.85 6.79
CA GLU A 97 -18.54 13.08 6.85
C GLU A 97 -17.95 14.22 5.99
N ALA A 98 -16.61 14.27 5.89
CA ALA A 98 -15.93 15.18 4.98
C ALA A 98 -16.07 14.80 3.50
N GLY A 99 -16.62 13.62 3.21
CA GLY A 99 -16.85 13.11 1.86
C GLY A 99 -15.65 12.37 1.27
N ILE A 100 -14.75 11.85 2.11
CA ILE A 100 -13.70 10.91 1.68
C ILE A 100 -14.36 9.60 1.23
N SER A 101 -13.90 9.08 0.10
CA SER A 101 -14.43 7.86 -0.51
C SER A 101 -13.66 6.60 -0.07
N GLY A 102 -12.43 6.75 0.40
CA GLY A 102 -11.58 5.65 0.85
C GLY A 102 -10.20 6.11 1.28
N PHE A 103 -9.37 5.15 1.66
CA PHE A 103 -8.05 5.39 2.23
C PHE A 103 -6.98 4.58 1.51
N ILE A 104 -5.77 5.14 1.44
CA ILE A 104 -4.58 4.46 0.92
C ILE A 104 -3.44 4.69 1.91
N SER A 105 -2.80 3.62 2.38
CA SER A 105 -1.66 3.71 3.29
C SER A 105 -0.38 4.12 2.57
N LYS A 106 0.44 4.97 3.21
CA LYS A 106 1.83 5.18 2.82
C LYS A 106 2.66 3.96 3.29
N PRO A 107 3.68 3.53 2.54
CA PRO A 107 4.21 4.12 1.31
C PRO A 107 3.39 3.77 0.05
N LEU A 108 3.37 4.69 -0.92
CA LEU A 108 2.62 4.57 -2.17
C LEU A 108 3.34 3.68 -3.20
N PHE A 109 3.49 2.41 -2.86
CA PHE A 109 3.97 1.42 -3.82
C PHE A 109 2.97 1.21 -4.96
N LYS A 110 3.47 0.72 -6.09
CA LYS A 110 2.63 0.39 -7.25
C LYS A 110 1.49 -0.55 -6.90
N SER A 111 1.75 -1.57 -6.07
CA SER A 111 0.74 -2.51 -5.56
C SER A 111 -0.32 -1.81 -4.70
N THR A 112 0.12 -0.99 -3.72
CA THR A 112 -0.77 -0.24 -2.83
C THR A 112 -1.71 0.67 -3.63
N LEU A 113 -1.16 1.41 -4.61
CA LEU A 113 -1.95 2.24 -5.51
C LEU A 113 -2.92 1.41 -6.36
N PHE A 114 -2.45 0.31 -6.96
CA PHE A 114 -3.29 -0.55 -7.79
C PHE A 114 -4.48 -1.11 -7.00
N TYR A 115 -4.23 -1.67 -5.83
CA TYR A 115 -5.30 -2.24 -5.00
C TYR A 115 -6.25 -1.17 -4.43
N GLY A 116 -5.74 -0.03 -3.96
CA GLY A 116 -6.57 1.05 -3.45
C GLY A 116 -7.44 1.73 -4.51
N LEU A 117 -6.98 1.76 -5.75
CA LEU A 117 -7.69 2.40 -6.86
C LEU A 117 -8.63 1.47 -7.62
N ARG A 118 -8.46 0.16 -7.49
CA ARG A 118 -9.14 -0.86 -8.30
C ARG A 118 -10.66 -0.67 -8.39
N GLN A 119 -11.31 -0.48 -7.25
CA GLN A 119 -12.76 -0.32 -7.16
C GLN A 119 -13.28 0.97 -7.83
N TYR A 120 -12.46 2.02 -7.87
CA TYR A 120 -12.82 3.32 -8.45
C TYR A 120 -12.51 3.42 -9.94
N MET A 121 -11.70 2.52 -10.46
CA MET A 121 -11.31 2.50 -11.87
C MET A 121 -12.18 1.60 -12.74
N GLY A 122 -13.19 0.94 -12.16
CA GLY A 122 -14.00 -0.05 -12.89
C GLY A 122 -13.17 -1.23 -13.40
N LEU A 123 -11.99 -1.43 -12.83
CA LEU A 123 -11.18 -2.62 -13.04
C LEU A 123 -11.83 -3.73 -12.21
N GLU A 124 -12.99 -4.20 -12.68
CA GLU A 124 -13.52 -5.45 -12.17
C GLU A 124 -12.44 -6.51 -12.33
N ALA A 125 -12.14 -7.15 -11.24
CA ALA A 125 -11.11 -8.14 -11.16
C ALA A 125 -11.34 -9.26 -12.18
N THR A 126 -10.51 -9.31 -13.20
CA THR A 126 -10.13 -10.60 -13.78
C THR A 126 -9.23 -11.40 -12.84
N HIS A 127 -8.89 -10.83 -11.69
CA HIS A 127 -8.48 -11.51 -10.48
C HIS A 127 -9.31 -10.91 -9.33
N GLN A 128 -10.47 -11.50 -9.06
CA GLN A 128 -11.02 -11.48 -7.74
C GLN A 128 -9.89 -11.87 -6.76
N PRO A 129 -9.74 -11.21 -5.60
CA PRO A 129 -9.32 -11.97 -4.45
C PRO A 129 -10.40 -13.06 -4.39
N ALA A 130 -10.01 -14.28 -4.56
CA ALA A 130 -10.93 -15.39 -4.55
C ALA A 130 -11.77 -15.30 -3.26
N SER A 131 -12.94 -14.69 -3.40
CA SER A 131 -14.01 -14.93 -2.46
C SER A 131 -14.42 -16.38 -2.69
N GLY A 132 -13.86 -17.25 -1.88
CA GLY A 132 -14.17 -18.66 -1.92
C GLY A 132 -13.29 -19.47 -2.87
N ASN A 133 -12.02 -19.38 -2.66
CA ASN A 133 -11.04 -20.45 -2.64
C ASN A 133 -9.74 -19.83 -2.10
N ASP A 134 -9.51 -19.95 -0.83
CA ASP A 134 -8.20 -19.78 -0.16
C ASP A 134 -7.20 -20.87 -0.64
N ALA A 135 -7.24 -21.18 -1.94
CA ALA A 135 -6.47 -22.25 -2.53
C ALA A 135 -5.06 -21.82 -2.94
N GLY A 136 -4.66 -20.57 -2.67
CA GLY A 136 -3.36 -20.06 -3.08
C GLY A 136 -2.27 -20.14 -2.02
N LEU A 137 -2.59 -19.90 -0.76
CA LEU A 137 -1.62 -19.83 0.33
C LEU A 137 -1.96 -20.76 1.51
N SER A 138 -3.20 -21.21 1.62
CA SER A 138 -3.61 -22.12 2.70
C SER A 138 -2.82 -23.43 2.66
N GLY A 139 -2.16 -23.75 3.78
CA GLY A 139 -1.26 -24.88 3.91
C GLY A 139 0.15 -24.64 3.39
N SER A 140 0.46 -23.47 2.85
CA SER A 140 1.85 -23.10 2.52
C SER A 140 2.68 -22.90 3.79
N ARG A 141 3.92 -23.36 3.77
CA ARG A 141 4.89 -23.16 4.85
C ARG A 141 5.81 -22.02 4.54
N VAL A 142 5.80 -21.04 5.42
CA VAL A 142 6.58 -19.81 5.29
C VAL A 142 7.58 -19.69 6.43
N LEU A 143 8.86 -19.56 6.10
CA LEU A 143 9.89 -19.20 7.06
C LEU A 143 10.00 -17.68 7.09
N LEU A 144 9.67 -17.05 8.23
CA LEU A 144 9.76 -15.61 8.42
C LEU A 144 10.98 -15.27 9.27
N ALA A 145 11.92 -14.55 8.68
CA ALA A 145 13.08 -14.00 9.38
C ALA A 145 12.84 -12.54 9.76
N GLU A 146 12.73 -12.29 11.07
CA GLU A 146 12.42 -11.00 11.67
C GLU A 146 13.02 -10.95 13.07
N ASP A 147 13.84 -9.94 13.38
CA ASP A 147 14.53 -9.82 14.67
C ASP A 147 13.69 -9.12 15.74
N ASN A 148 12.58 -8.49 15.36
CA ASN A 148 11.66 -7.83 16.27
C ASN A 148 10.45 -8.72 16.55
N GLU A 149 10.32 -9.17 17.81
CA GLU A 149 9.23 -10.03 18.26
C GLU A 149 7.84 -9.44 17.97
N LEU A 150 7.66 -8.12 18.13
CA LEU A 150 6.39 -7.46 17.85
C LEU A 150 6.04 -7.52 16.35
N ASN A 151 7.02 -7.30 15.47
CA ASN A 151 6.82 -7.41 14.03
C ASN A 151 6.47 -8.85 13.65
N TRP A 152 7.13 -9.85 14.28
CA TRP A 152 6.79 -11.26 14.14
C TRP A 152 5.34 -11.53 14.54
N GLU A 153 4.91 -11.06 15.73
CA GLU A 153 3.54 -11.28 16.20
C GLU A 153 2.50 -10.70 15.22
N ILE A 154 2.72 -9.48 14.73
CA ILE A 154 1.85 -8.83 13.74
C ILE A 154 1.79 -9.64 12.43
N ALA A 155 2.95 -10.08 11.93
CA ALA A 155 3.01 -10.86 10.70
C ALA A 155 2.36 -12.24 10.89
N TYR A 156 2.55 -12.86 12.06
CA TYR A 156 1.94 -14.13 12.41
C TYR A 156 0.40 -14.02 12.42
N GLU A 157 -0.15 -13.02 13.06
CA GLU A 157 -1.60 -12.79 13.11
C GLU A 157 -2.19 -12.60 11.70
N LEU A 158 -1.57 -11.72 10.90
CA LEU A 158 -2.04 -11.41 9.55
C LEU A 158 -1.95 -12.60 8.58
N LEU A 159 -0.89 -13.40 8.66
CA LEU A 159 -0.64 -14.49 7.72
C LEU A 159 -1.34 -15.79 8.16
N SER A 160 -1.51 -16.00 9.47
CA SER A 160 -2.25 -17.15 9.99
C SER A 160 -3.72 -17.14 9.57
N ASP A 161 -4.33 -15.95 9.48
CA ASP A 161 -5.71 -15.78 8.99
C ASP A 161 -5.86 -16.23 7.52
N LEU A 162 -4.76 -16.26 6.76
CA LEU A 162 -4.72 -16.77 5.39
C LEU A 162 -4.47 -18.29 5.31
N GLY A 163 -4.40 -18.97 6.45
CA GLY A 163 -4.17 -20.42 6.53
C GLY A 163 -2.72 -20.83 6.24
N VAL A 164 -1.76 -19.92 6.40
CA VAL A 164 -0.32 -20.14 6.20
C VAL A 164 0.29 -20.74 7.46
N GLU A 165 1.14 -21.76 7.32
CA GLU A 165 1.96 -22.29 8.41
C GLU A 165 3.26 -21.46 8.50
N LEU A 166 3.42 -20.69 9.59
CA LEU A 166 4.57 -19.81 9.79
C LEU A 166 5.58 -20.43 10.74
N GLU A 167 6.84 -20.32 10.38
CA GLU A 167 7.96 -20.63 11.26
C GLU A 167 8.87 -19.40 11.41
N TRP A 168 9.24 -19.07 12.64
CA TRP A 168 10.05 -17.89 12.95
C TRP A 168 11.55 -18.19 12.95
N ALA A 169 12.32 -17.25 12.40
CA ALA A 169 13.76 -17.16 12.56
C ALA A 169 14.11 -15.74 13.06
N GLU A 170 14.76 -15.65 14.21
CA GLU A 170 15.07 -14.38 14.89
C GLU A 170 16.20 -13.58 14.22
N ASP A 171 16.94 -14.18 13.28
CA ASP A 171 17.94 -13.52 12.45
C ASP A 171 18.23 -14.30 11.16
N GLY A 172 19.07 -13.71 10.30
CA GLY A 172 19.43 -14.31 9.03
C GLY A 172 20.22 -15.61 9.15
N GLN A 173 21.02 -15.79 10.20
CA GLN A 173 21.79 -17.01 10.44
C GLN A 173 20.86 -18.17 10.83
N ILE A 174 19.93 -17.93 11.75
CA ILE A 174 18.90 -18.90 12.15
C ILE A 174 18.04 -19.28 10.97
N CYS A 175 17.67 -18.30 10.13
CA CYS A 175 16.91 -18.55 8.90
C CYS A 175 17.67 -19.49 7.94
N LEU A 176 18.95 -19.23 7.71
CA LEU A 176 19.81 -20.07 6.88
C LEU A 176 19.93 -21.50 7.41
N ASP A 177 20.13 -21.63 8.73
CA ASP A 177 20.32 -22.94 9.37
C ASP A 177 19.02 -23.75 9.35
N LYS A 178 17.88 -23.16 9.68
CA LYS A 178 16.56 -23.80 9.53
C LYS A 178 16.28 -24.25 8.10
N PHE A 179 16.56 -23.39 7.13
CA PHE A 179 16.40 -23.74 5.71
C PHE A 179 17.33 -24.89 5.29
N ARG A 180 18.58 -24.89 5.76
CA ARG A 180 19.56 -25.94 5.45
C ARG A 180 19.18 -27.30 6.04
N GLU A 181 18.63 -27.30 7.25
CA GLU A 181 18.23 -28.53 7.97
C GLU A 181 16.88 -29.08 7.51
N SER A 182 16.05 -28.26 6.88
CA SER A 182 14.76 -28.67 6.37
C SER A 182 14.90 -29.60 5.15
N PRO A 183 13.94 -30.51 4.90
CA PRO A 183 13.87 -31.26 3.64
C PRO A 183 13.71 -30.33 2.42
N GLU A 184 14.13 -30.79 1.25
CA GLU A 184 13.90 -30.04 0.00
C GLU A 184 12.40 -29.84 -0.25
N GLY A 185 12.01 -28.59 -0.57
CA GLY A 185 10.62 -28.21 -0.76
C GLY A 185 9.78 -28.13 0.52
N TYR A 186 10.42 -28.10 1.71
CA TYR A 186 9.69 -27.96 2.98
C TYR A 186 9.06 -26.58 3.16
N TYR A 187 9.76 -25.51 2.79
CA TYR A 187 9.23 -24.16 2.77
C TYR A 187 8.87 -23.74 1.35
N ASP A 188 7.66 -23.19 1.19
CA ASP A 188 7.18 -22.63 -0.07
C ASP A 188 7.72 -21.23 -0.29
N PHE A 189 7.84 -20.46 0.81
CA PHE A 189 8.31 -19.08 0.78
C PHE A 189 9.22 -18.79 1.98
N ILE A 190 10.14 -17.83 1.77
CA ILE A 190 10.90 -17.20 2.84
C ILE A 190 10.60 -15.70 2.79
N LEU A 191 10.05 -15.16 3.87
CA LEU A 191 9.91 -13.73 4.10
C LEU A 191 11.07 -13.29 4.98
N MET A 192 11.79 -12.24 4.59
CA MET A 192 13.04 -11.90 5.22
C MET A 192 13.21 -10.39 5.38
N ASP A 193 13.34 -9.92 6.62
CA ASP A 193 13.79 -8.56 6.85
C ASP A 193 15.22 -8.38 6.35
N LEU A 194 15.50 -7.19 5.83
CA LEU A 194 16.81 -6.85 5.29
C LEU A 194 17.82 -6.52 6.39
N ARG A 195 17.35 -5.97 7.52
CA ARG A 195 18.20 -5.48 8.59
C ARG A 195 18.00 -6.26 9.88
N MET A 196 18.79 -7.28 10.04
CA MET A 196 18.82 -8.14 11.22
C MET A 196 20.24 -8.21 11.81
N PRO A 197 20.39 -8.47 13.11
CA PRO A 197 21.69 -8.71 13.75
C PRO A 197 22.33 -10.01 13.20
N HIS A 198 23.63 -10.16 13.44
CA HIS A 198 24.46 -11.31 13.08
C HIS A 198 24.60 -11.56 11.58
N MET A 199 23.50 -11.75 10.85
CA MET A 199 23.47 -11.93 9.41
C MET A 199 22.29 -11.12 8.83
N THR A 200 22.59 -10.22 7.93
CA THR A 200 21.56 -9.43 7.23
C THR A 200 20.74 -10.34 6.32
N GLY A 201 19.48 -9.92 6.04
CA GLY A 201 18.63 -10.70 5.12
C GLY A 201 19.21 -10.83 3.72
N TYR A 202 20.00 -9.85 3.28
CA TYR A 202 20.69 -9.93 1.99
C TYR A 202 21.74 -11.03 1.96
N GLU A 203 22.56 -11.13 3.01
CA GLU A 203 23.58 -12.18 3.15
C GLU A 203 22.93 -13.56 3.28
N ALA A 204 21.88 -13.67 4.10
CA ALA A 204 21.11 -14.91 4.25
C ALA A 204 20.49 -15.37 2.93
N ALA A 205 19.84 -14.46 2.18
CA ALA A 205 19.26 -14.77 0.88
C ALA A 205 20.31 -15.22 -0.13
N GLN A 206 21.49 -14.60 -0.14
CA GLN A 206 22.60 -15.00 -1.00
C GLN A 206 23.11 -16.38 -0.62
N ALA A 207 23.29 -16.68 0.67
CA ALA A 207 23.72 -17.98 1.15
C ALA A 207 22.71 -19.09 0.83
N ILE A 208 21.41 -18.84 1.04
CA ILE A 208 20.32 -19.78 0.73
C ILE A 208 20.31 -20.10 -0.76
N ARG A 209 20.41 -19.09 -1.64
CA ARG A 209 20.47 -19.30 -3.10
C ARG A 209 21.72 -20.00 -3.57
N GLY A 210 22.80 -19.96 -2.78
CA GLY A 210 24.04 -20.70 -3.01
C GLY A 210 23.97 -22.19 -2.63
N LEU A 211 22.94 -22.59 -1.88
CA LEU A 211 22.67 -23.99 -1.62
C LEU A 211 22.08 -24.61 -2.89
N ASN A 212 22.76 -25.61 -3.46
CA ASN A 212 22.27 -26.36 -4.62
C ASN A 212 21.07 -27.25 -4.23
N ARG A 213 19.92 -26.62 -4.06
CA ARG A 213 18.64 -27.24 -3.70
C ARG A 213 17.56 -26.76 -4.64
#